data_40c5c9dc64e235c773798da949ddfd31
#
_entry.id   40c5c9dc64e235c773798da949ddfd31
#
_cell.length_a   1.000
_cell.length_b   1.000
_cell.length_c   1.000
_cell.angle_alpha   90.00
_cell.angle_beta   90.00
_cell.angle_gamma   90.00
#
_symmetry.space_group_name_H-M   'P 1'
#
loop_
_entity.id
_entity.type
_entity.pdbx_description
1 polymer ?
#
loop_
_entity_poly.entity_id
_entity_poly.type
_entity_poly.pdbx_seq_one_letter_code
_entity_poly.pdbx_strand_id
1 'polypeptide(L)' 'MLDQLKEYLEREPFQPFRIATTSGIAYDVQSPHAVAIAESFLFYCFPHSDKSAHIRLNQVVALETLHAAA' A
#
# COMPACT_ATOMS: atom_id res chain seq x y z
N MET A 1 1.01 6.23 11.07
CA MET A 1 0.71 5.55 9.79
C MET A 1 1.94 4.96 9.12
N LEU A 2 3.06 5.70 9.11
CA LEU A 2 4.27 5.20 8.48
C LEU A 2 4.77 3.89 9.09
N ASP A 3 4.77 3.79 10.40
CA ASP A 3 5.21 2.57 11.08
C ASP A 3 4.33 1.37 10.73
N GLN A 4 3.02 1.59 10.65
CA GLN A 4 2.09 0.54 10.29
C GLN A 4 2.29 0.08 8.85
N LEU A 5 2.54 1.02 7.96
CA LEU A 5 2.77 0.71 6.55
C LEU A 5 4.05 -0.12 6.39
N LYS A 6 5.11 0.27 7.09
CA LYS A 6 6.35 -0.50 7.08
C LYS A 6 6.14 -1.91 7.61
N GLU A 7 5.36 -2.04 8.67
CA GLU A 7 5.07 -3.35 9.25
C GLU A 7 4.34 -4.24 8.26
N TYR A 8 3.38 -3.71 7.53
CA TYR A 8 2.67 -4.49 6.51
C TYR A 8 3.60 -4.94 5.39
N LEU A 9 4.55 -4.07 4.99
CA LEU A 9 5.46 -4.40 3.90
C LEU A 9 6.54 -5.39 4.32
N GLU A 10 6.88 -5.42 5.61
CA GLU A 10 7.98 -6.26 6.10
C GLU A 10 7.51 -7.59 6.68
N ARG A 11 6.22 -7.88 6.63
CA ARG A 11 5.71 -9.16 7.12
C ARG A 11 6.27 -10.33 6.32
N GLU A 12 6.56 -11.41 7.04
CA GLU A 12 7.01 -12.66 6.43
C GLU A 12 6.15 -13.82 6.93
N PRO A 13 5.45 -14.51 6.01
CA PRO A 13 5.37 -14.22 4.59
C PRO A 13 4.57 -12.94 4.33
N PHE A 14 4.86 -12.28 3.23
CA PHE A 14 4.14 -11.08 2.84
C PHE A 14 2.66 -11.43 2.59
N GLN A 15 1.77 -10.61 3.13
CA GLN A 15 0.34 -10.75 2.90
C GLN A 15 -0.17 -9.53 2.15
N PRO A 16 -0.89 -9.72 1.05
CA PRO A 16 -1.48 -8.59 0.34
C PRO A 16 -2.37 -7.76 1.24
N PHE A 17 -2.36 -6.46 1.01
CA PHE A 17 -3.19 -5.55 1.79
C PHE A 17 -3.68 -4.42 0.91
N ARG A 18 -4.66 -3.68 1.43
CA ARG A 18 -5.27 -2.55 0.72
C ARG A 18 -4.97 -1.27 1.45
N ILE A 19 -4.61 -0.24 0.68
CA ILE A 19 -4.42 1.11 1.19
C ILE A 19 -5.65 1.91 0.79
N ALA A 20 -6.44 2.33 1.78
CA ALA A 20 -7.61 3.16 1.53
C ALA A 20 -7.25 4.63 1.77
N THR A 21 -7.72 5.50 0.89
CA THR A 21 -7.40 6.93 0.94
C THR A 21 -8.64 7.78 1.12
N THR A 22 -8.43 9.04 1.52
CA THR A 22 -9.52 10.00 1.74
C THR A 22 -10.29 10.32 0.48
N SER A 23 -9.69 10.13 -0.69
CA SER A 23 -10.37 10.38 -1.97
C SER A 23 -11.36 9.29 -2.35
N GLY A 24 -11.40 8.20 -1.58
CA GLY A 24 -12.23 7.05 -1.90
C GLY A 24 -11.56 6.04 -2.81
N ILE A 25 -10.37 6.33 -3.29
CA ILE A 25 -9.61 5.40 -4.11
C ILE A 25 -8.83 4.46 -3.20
N ALA A 26 -8.89 3.16 -3.49
CA ALA A 26 -8.12 2.17 -2.77
C ALA A 26 -7.10 1.53 -3.69
N TYR A 27 -5.97 1.13 -3.11
CA TYR A 27 -4.87 0.52 -3.85
C TYR A 27 -4.55 -0.83 -3.22
N ASP A 28 -4.60 -1.88 -4.02
CA ASP A 28 -4.31 -3.23 -3.56
C ASP A 28 -2.83 -3.52 -3.77
N VAL A 29 -2.12 -3.81 -2.68
CA VAL A 29 -0.70 -4.10 -2.70
C VAL A 29 -0.53 -5.61 -2.71
N GLN A 30 -0.08 -6.15 -3.84
CA GLN A 30 0.07 -7.59 -4.05
C GLN A 30 1.50 -8.07 -3.82
N SER A 31 2.44 -7.14 -3.72
CA SER A 31 3.85 -7.47 -3.58
C SER A 31 4.53 -6.41 -2.72
N PRO A 32 5.50 -6.78 -1.89
CA PRO A 32 6.23 -5.77 -1.10
C PRO A 32 7.06 -4.83 -1.98
N HIS A 33 7.27 -5.18 -3.24
CA HIS A 33 8.03 -4.34 -4.17
C HIS A 33 7.15 -3.35 -4.92
N ALA A 34 5.84 -3.38 -4.70
CA ALA A 34 4.92 -2.48 -5.39
C ALA A 34 4.87 -1.09 -4.75
N VAL A 35 5.42 -0.92 -3.56
CA VAL A 35 5.33 0.32 -2.79
C VAL A 35 6.72 0.76 -2.35
N ALA A 36 7.03 2.03 -2.56
CA ALA A 36 8.21 2.68 -2.00
C ALA A 36 7.76 3.77 -1.04
N ILE A 37 8.37 3.85 0.13
CA ILE A 37 7.95 4.75 1.20
C ILE A 37 8.98 5.84 1.40
N ALA A 38 8.52 7.08 1.50
CA ALA A 38 9.29 8.22 1.97
C ALA A 38 8.70 8.72 3.30
N GLU A 39 9.25 9.78 3.86
CA GLU A 39 8.80 10.27 5.16
C GLU A 39 7.35 10.74 5.16
N SER A 40 6.91 11.40 4.09
CA SER A 40 5.59 12.03 4.06
C SER A 40 4.70 11.50 2.94
N PHE A 41 5.20 10.60 2.11
CA PHE A 41 4.41 10.05 1.00
C PHE A 41 4.92 8.68 0.62
N LEU A 42 4.15 8.01 -0.24
CA LEU A 42 4.53 6.73 -0.80
C LEU A 42 4.27 6.73 -2.31
N PHE A 43 4.99 5.89 -3.02
CA PHE A 43 4.72 5.58 -4.42
C PHE A 43 4.11 4.20 -4.50
N TYR A 44 3.05 4.08 -5.25
CA TYR A 44 2.44 2.79 -5.55
C TYR A 44 2.59 2.52 -7.04
N CYS A 45 3.16 1.37 -7.38
CA CYS A 45 3.33 0.96 -8.77
C CYS A 45 2.20 0.01 -9.13
N PHE A 46 1.45 0.36 -10.19
CA PHE A 46 0.35 -0.49 -10.63
C PHE A 46 0.90 -1.75 -11.28
N PRO A 47 0.31 -2.91 -10.98
CA PRO A 47 0.79 -4.17 -11.56
C PRO A 47 0.63 -4.18 -13.07
N HIS A 48 1.63 -4.75 -13.77
CA HIS A 48 1.61 -4.89 -15.21
C HIS A 48 1.46 -3.58 -15.97
N SER A 49 1.98 -2.49 -15.39
CA SER A 49 1.83 -1.16 -15.97
C SER A 49 3.02 -0.29 -15.58
N ASP A 50 3.29 0.72 -16.40
CA ASP A 50 4.28 1.74 -16.05
C ASP A 50 3.67 2.86 -15.23
N LYS A 51 2.39 2.76 -14.89
CA LYS A 51 1.71 3.78 -14.10
C LYS A 51 2.10 3.67 -12.64
N SER A 52 2.15 4.82 -11.98
CA SER A 52 2.37 4.86 -10.54
C SER A 52 1.46 5.93 -9.93
N ALA A 53 1.21 5.78 -8.64
CA ALA A 53 0.46 6.76 -7.86
C ALA A 53 1.35 7.33 -6.78
N HIS A 54 1.27 8.62 -6.55
CA HIS A 54 2.04 9.34 -5.54
C HIS A 54 1.03 9.76 -4.46
N ILE A 55 1.10 9.12 -3.30
CA ILE A 55 0.10 9.27 -2.26
C ILE A 55 0.73 9.87 -1.02
N ARG A 56 0.16 10.96 -0.51
CA ARG A 56 0.62 11.52 0.76
C ARG A 56 0.13 10.65 1.90
N LEU A 57 1.01 10.43 2.88
CA LEU A 57 0.66 9.57 4.01
C LEU A 57 -0.52 10.10 4.82
N ASN A 58 -0.70 11.42 4.87
CA ASN A 58 -1.83 11.99 5.60
C ASN A 58 -3.17 11.77 4.89
N GLN A 59 -3.16 11.25 3.67
CA GLN A 59 -4.38 10.89 2.94
C GLN A 59 -4.74 9.41 3.08
N VAL A 60 -3.89 8.64 3.72
CA VAL A 60 -4.18 7.24 3.99
C VAL A 60 -5.07 7.16 5.23
N VAL A 61 -6.24 6.54 5.09
CA VAL A 61 -7.18 6.42 6.21
C VAL A 61 -7.24 5.03 6.81
N ALA A 62 -6.83 4.01 6.06
CA ALA A 62 -6.87 2.64 6.58
C ALA A 62 -5.93 1.74 5.81
N LEU A 63 -5.40 0.74 6.50
CA LEU A 63 -4.67 -0.37 5.90
C LEU A 63 -5.45 -1.62 6.24
N GLU A 64 -5.84 -2.38 5.22
CA GLU A 64 -6.69 -3.55 5.39
C GLU A 64 -6.00 -4.78 4.83
N THR A 65 -5.91 -5.83 5.63
CA THR A 65 -5.38 -7.10 5.13
C THR A 65 -6.36 -7.70 4.13
N LEU A 66 -5.84 -8.10 2.97
CA LEU A 66 -6.63 -8.80 1.99
C LEU A 66 -6.46 -10.28 2.22
N HIS A 67 -7.56 -10.98 2.44
CA HIS A 67 -7.50 -12.42 2.53
C HIS A 67 -7.40 -13.00 1.13
N ALA A 68 -6.40 -13.85 0.92
CA ALA A 68 -6.34 -14.60 -0.31
C ALA A 68 -7.66 -15.36 -0.43
N ALA A 69 -8.26 -15.32 -1.61
CA ALA A 69 -9.43 -16.11 -1.85
C ALA A 69 -9.07 -17.56 -1.56
N ALA A 70 -9.74 -18.09 -0.60
CA ALA A 70 -9.50 -19.47 -0.21
C ALA A 70 -9.92 -20.41 -1.34
#